data_5047831c1fecdb8ef6ffcb59fc40854f
#
_entry.id   5047831c1fecdb8ef6ffcb59fc40854f
#
_cell.length_a   1.000
_cell.length_b   1.000
_cell.length_c   1.000
_cell.angle_alpha   90.00
_cell.angle_beta   90.00
_cell.angle_gamma   90.00
#
_symmetry.space_group_name_H-M   'P 1'
#
loop_
_entity.id
_entity.type
_entity.pdbx_description
1 polymer ?
#
loop_
_entity_poly.entity_id
_entity_poly.type
_entity_poly.pdbx_seq_one_letter_code
_entity_poly.pdbx_strand_id
1 'polypeptide(L)'
;MMTSMAVAIGCSADITPEDVKVADYKDGKECAVSLTFDDSMKEHYTIVAPELEKRGFRGTFWMVGAWMPAVAEADTTHFTWAEAREMSDRGHEMSNHTWSHPYMTMLSDEDLLNEIKKNDEAILANIGKPSTTFCFPYNAFNEKVIAAAMEGRVGARLKEFWLGGQNSPKEYLHKQVEDALASGSWIAGMTHGLNYGYDCYSDPTEFTDFLDHLKSLESRIWIGTFRDVAAYTAVAKDVTLTVEPAEKGVTVTPATTLDKVLYETALTMTVNTDGKKIKAEQDGKSLEVTYRDNNAYVTFCPFGGPVTIK
;
A
#
# COMPACT_ATOMS: atom_id res chain seq x y z
N MET A 1 -1.69 -8.48 -63.92
CA MET A 1 -2.32 -8.40 -62.60
C MET A 1 -1.33 -7.86 -61.59
N MET A 2 -1.41 -6.58 -61.28
CA MET A 2 -0.59 -5.96 -60.23
C MET A 2 -1.41 -6.01 -58.92
N THR A 3 -0.96 -6.81 -57.98
CA THR A 3 -1.51 -6.89 -56.62
C THR A 3 -0.99 -5.70 -55.85
N SER A 4 -1.85 -4.74 -55.58
CA SER A 4 -1.59 -3.63 -54.67
C SER A 4 -1.57 -4.16 -53.22
N MET A 5 -0.41 -4.18 -52.60
CA MET A 5 -0.26 -4.39 -51.18
C MET A 5 -0.67 -3.10 -50.47
N ALA A 6 -1.82 -3.09 -49.83
CA ALA A 6 -2.21 -2.02 -48.93
C ALA A 6 -1.32 -2.11 -47.69
N VAL A 7 -0.38 -1.19 -47.53
CA VAL A 7 0.33 -0.96 -46.28
C VAL A 7 -0.69 -0.34 -45.32
N ALA A 8 -1.10 -1.09 -44.29
CA ALA A 8 -1.85 -0.54 -43.19
C ALA A 8 -0.93 0.42 -42.43
N ILE A 9 -1.12 1.71 -42.68
CA ILE A 9 -0.53 2.76 -41.87
C ILE A 9 -1.23 2.68 -40.51
N GLY A 10 -0.60 1.99 -39.58
CA GLY A 10 -1.03 2.05 -38.17
C GLY A 10 -0.88 3.48 -37.70
N CYS A 11 -1.99 4.18 -37.50
CA CYS A 11 -2.04 5.50 -36.93
C CYS A 11 -1.53 5.39 -35.47
N SER A 12 -0.28 5.76 -35.21
CA SER A 12 0.23 5.94 -33.84
C SER A 12 -0.56 7.08 -33.17
N ALA A 13 -0.75 7.00 -31.87
CA ALA A 13 -1.33 8.11 -31.13
C ALA A 13 -0.38 9.33 -31.22
N ASP A 14 -0.91 10.51 -31.55
CA ASP A 14 -0.14 11.75 -31.47
C ASP A 14 -0.10 12.20 -30.01
N ILE A 15 0.77 11.54 -29.20
CA ILE A 15 0.92 11.81 -27.78
C ILE A 15 1.73 13.10 -27.60
N THR A 16 1.21 14.00 -26.79
CA THR A 16 1.86 15.25 -26.41
C THR A 16 2.29 15.23 -24.94
N PRO A 17 3.14 16.14 -24.46
CA PRO A 17 3.51 16.22 -23.05
C PRO A 17 2.33 16.33 -22.09
N GLU A 18 1.27 17.03 -22.49
CA GLU A 18 0.07 17.25 -21.67
C GLU A 18 -0.77 15.98 -21.49
N ASP A 19 -0.58 15.00 -22.37
CA ASP A 19 -1.29 13.71 -22.31
C ASP A 19 -0.72 12.75 -21.25
N VAL A 20 0.46 13.06 -20.70
CA VAL A 20 1.21 12.18 -19.79
C VAL A 20 1.19 12.72 -18.38
N LYS A 21 0.70 11.92 -17.41
CA LYS A 21 0.63 12.29 -15.98
C LYS A 21 0.94 11.09 -15.10
N VAL A 22 1.46 11.33 -13.90
CA VAL A 22 1.51 10.31 -12.85
C VAL A 22 0.09 10.12 -12.29
N ALA A 23 -0.34 8.88 -12.17
CA ALA A 23 -1.62 8.56 -11.53
C ALA A 23 -1.50 8.69 -10.01
N ASP A 24 -2.53 9.21 -9.34
CA ASP A 24 -2.55 9.37 -7.89
C ASP A 24 -2.41 8.04 -7.15
N TYR A 25 -2.95 6.95 -7.74
CA TYR A 25 -2.88 5.59 -7.22
C TYR A 25 -2.55 4.59 -8.32
N LYS A 26 -2.04 3.43 -7.88
CA LYS A 26 -1.68 2.30 -8.73
C LYS A 26 -2.81 1.97 -9.71
N ASP A 27 -2.45 1.66 -10.96
CA ASP A 27 -3.35 1.31 -12.06
C ASP A 27 -4.43 2.38 -12.35
N GLY A 28 -4.16 3.65 -11.96
CA GLY A 28 -5.10 4.76 -12.11
C GLY A 28 -6.38 4.56 -11.31
N LYS A 29 -6.32 3.92 -10.16
CA LYS A 29 -7.45 3.79 -9.24
C LYS A 29 -7.85 5.15 -8.68
N GLU A 30 -9.11 5.26 -8.27
CA GLU A 30 -9.71 6.53 -7.81
C GLU A 30 -9.35 6.85 -6.36
N CYS A 31 -9.14 5.83 -5.52
CA CYS A 31 -8.71 5.97 -4.13
C CYS A 31 -7.94 4.73 -3.67
N ALA A 32 -7.38 4.76 -2.45
CA ALA A 32 -6.74 3.60 -1.85
C ALA A 32 -7.32 3.28 -0.46
N VAL A 33 -7.31 1.99 -0.11
CA VAL A 33 -7.72 1.48 1.19
C VAL A 33 -6.62 0.57 1.71
N SER A 34 -6.12 0.83 2.93
CA SER A 34 -5.23 -0.06 3.66
C SER A 34 -5.97 -0.68 4.83
N LEU A 35 -5.94 -2.00 4.95
CA LEU A 35 -6.52 -2.73 6.07
C LEU A 35 -5.42 -3.04 7.07
N THR A 36 -5.55 -2.52 8.29
CA THR A 36 -4.50 -2.58 9.31
C THR A 36 -5.02 -3.22 10.59
N PHE A 37 -4.15 -4.00 11.24
CA PHE A 37 -4.48 -4.85 12.37
C PHE A 37 -3.44 -4.68 13.46
N ASP A 38 -3.87 -4.27 14.65
CA ASP A 38 -2.99 -3.90 15.75
C ASP A 38 -2.82 -5.05 16.75
N ASP A 39 -1.74 -5.01 17.54
CA ASP A 39 -1.54 -5.83 18.76
C ASP A 39 -1.20 -7.32 18.54
N SER A 40 -0.78 -7.72 17.36
CA SER A 40 -0.29 -9.09 17.13
C SER A 40 -1.29 -10.22 17.51
N MET A 41 -2.61 -9.97 17.41
CA MET A 41 -3.63 -10.94 17.82
C MET A 41 -3.54 -12.25 17.03
N LYS A 42 -3.79 -13.39 17.69
CA LYS A 42 -3.74 -14.73 17.04
C LYS A 42 -4.69 -14.85 15.85
N GLU A 43 -5.82 -14.19 15.90
CA GLU A 43 -6.80 -14.17 14.80
C GLU A 43 -6.27 -13.53 13.52
N HIS A 44 -5.25 -12.66 13.60
CA HIS A 44 -4.61 -12.11 12.42
C HIS A 44 -4.01 -13.21 11.54
N TYR A 45 -3.37 -14.22 12.14
CA TYR A 45 -2.83 -15.36 11.43
C TYR A 45 -3.90 -16.38 11.04
N THR A 46 -4.80 -16.72 11.98
CA THR A 46 -5.74 -17.84 11.81
C THR A 46 -6.96 -17.51 10.97
N ILE A 47 -7.38 -16.24 10.92
CA ILE A 47 -8.61 -15.80 10.25
C ILE A 47 -8.35 -14.65 9.29
N VAL A 48 -7.76 -13.54 9.76
CA VAL A 48 -7.67 -12.29 8.98
C VAL A 48 -6.83 -12.49 7.72
N ALA A 49 -5.59 -12.97 7.84
CA ALA A 49 -4.72 -13.15 6.68
C ALA A 49 -5.34 -14.12 5.65
N PRO A 50 -5.87 -15.30 6.03
CA PRO A 50 -6.59 -16.17 5.10
C PRO A 50 -7.78 -15.51 4.41
N GLU A 51 -8.60 -14.71 5.12
CA GLU A 51 -9.77 -14.05 4.51
C GLU A 51 -9.36 -12.95 3.52
N LEU A 52 -8.28 -12.20 3.82
CA LEU A 52 -7.69 -11.24 2.88
C LEU A 52 -7.15 -11.94 1.63
N GLU A 53 -6.39 -13.03 1.83
CA GLU A 53 -5.75 -13.79 0.75
C GLU A 53 -6.76 -14.42 -0.21
N LYS A 54 -7.89 -14.95 0.29
CA LYS A 54 -9.00 -15.47 -0.54
C LYS A 54 -9.51 -14.45 -1.55
N ARG A 55 -9.40 -13.15 -1.25
CA ARG A 55 -9.83 -12.05 -2.12
C ARG A 55 -8.68 -11.41 -2.91
N GLY A 56 -7.46 -11.92 -2.75
CA GLY A 56 -6.26 -11.36 -3.37
C GLY A 56 -5.70 -10.13 -2.65
N PHE A 57 -6.20 -9.82 -1.46
CA PHE A 57 -5.78 -8.66 -0.67
C PHE A 57 -4.59 -8.99 0.22
N ARG A 58 -3.89 -7.93 0.64
CA ARG A 58 -2.85 -7.98 1.67
C ARG A 58 -3.13 -6.91 2.71
N GLY A 59 -2.85 -7.21 3.97
CA GLY A 59 -3.02 -6.31 5.10
C GLY A 59 -1.69 -5.92 5.73
N THR A 60 -1.75 -4.97 6.64
CA THR A 60 -0.64 -4.52 7.48
C THR A 60 -0.91 -4.93 8.91
N PHE A 61 0.07 -5.59 9.53
CA PHE A 61 -0.01 -6.06 10.91
C PHE A 61 1.03 -5.33 11.75
N TRP A 62 0.54 -4.56 12.72
CA TRP A 62 1.36 -3.77 13.64
C TRP A 62 1.72 -4.60 14.86
N MET A 63 3.01 -4.94 14.98
CA MET A 63 3.50 -5.93 15.93
C MET A 63 4.07 -5.30 17.20
N VAL A 64 3.60 -5.76 18.36
CA VAL A 64 4.18 -5.49 19.67
C VAL A 64 5.16 -6.61 20.01
N GLY A 65 6.46 -6.35 19.91
CA GLY A 65 7.48 -7.40 19.96
C GLY A 65 7.51 -8.19 21.26
N ALA A 66 7.27 -7.55 22.40
CA ALA A 66 7.25 -8.21 23.71
C ALA A 66 6.07 -9.17 23.90
N TRP A 67 5.01 -9.04 23.09
CA TRP A 67 3.82 -9.91 23.17
C TRP A 67 3.91 -11.13 22.26
N MET A 68 4.95 -11.19 21.43
CA MET A 68 5.15 -12.28 20.48
C MET A 68 5.66 -13.53 21.18
N PRO A 69 4.87 -14.63 21.27
CA PRO A 69 5.32 -15.87 21.93
C PRO A 69 6.39 -16.60 21.11
N ALA A 70 7.29 -17.27 21.80
CA ALA A 70 8.32 -18.08 21.15
C ALA A 70 7.75 -19.31 20.45
N VAL A 71 6.69 -19.91 21.02
CA VAL A 71 5.97 -21.08 20.50
C VAL A 71 4.46 -20.87 20.70
N ALA A 72 3.65 -21.46 19.83
CA ALA A 72 2.20 -21.25 19.82
C ALA A 72 1.49 -21.69 21.12
N GLU A 73 2.03 -22.68 21.82
CA GLU A 73 1.47 -23.19 23.06
C GLU A 73 1.70 -22.27 24.27
N ALA A 74 2.63 -21.33 24.16
CA ALA A 74 2.95 -20.38 25.24
C ALA A 74 1.90 -19.29 25.40
N ASP A 75 1.24 -18.90 24.30
CA ASP A 75 0.16 -17.91 24.27
C ASP A 75 -0.78 -18.23 23.11
N THR A 76 -2.06 -18.34 23.41
CA THR A 76 -3.11 -18.60 22.41
C THR A 76 -3.79 -17.33 21.92
N THR A 77 -3.42 -16.16 22.45
CA THR A 77 -4.01 -14.86 22.13
C THR A 77 -3.20 -14.07 21.12
N HIS A 78 -1.89 -14.35 20.98
CA HIS A 78 -1.02 -13.69 20.02
C HIS A 78 -0.40 -14.71 19.04
N PHE A 79 -0.09 -14.24 17.83
CA PHE A 79 0.65 -15.07 16.86
C PHE A 79 2.15 -15.05 17.18
N THR A 80 2.85 -16.10 16.73
CA THR A 80 4.30 -16.26 16.93
C THR A 80 5.12 -15.53 15.88
N TRP A 81 6.41 -15.33 16.12
CA TRP A 81 7.35 -14.84 15.11
C TRP A 81 7.42 -15.73 13.86
N ALA A 82 7.26 -17.03 13.99
CA ALA A 82 7.21 -17.95 12.85
C ALA A 82 5.96 -17.69 11.99
N GLU A 83 4.80 -17.53 12.61
CA GLU A 83 3.55 -17.18 11.92
C GLU A 83 3.61 -15.80 11.29
N ALA A 84 4.26 -14.81 11.94
CA ALA A 84 4.53 -13.50 11.36
C ALA A 84 5.38 -13.60 10.08
N ARG A 85 6.44 -14.43 10.11
CA ARG A 85 7.27 -14.70 8.93
C ARG A 85 6.45 -15.30 7.80
N GLU A 86 5.61 -16.29 8.08
CA GLU A 86 4.74 -16.91 7.09
C GLU A 86 3.79 -15.90 6.45
N MET A 87 3.15 -15.02 7.25
CA MET A 87 2.31 -13.94 6.71
C MET A 87 3.12 -12.99 5.83
N SER A 88 4.33 -12.61 6.25
CA SER A 88 5.23 -11.78 5.45
C SER A 88 5.63 -12.43 4.12
N ASP A 89 5.89 -13.75 4.12
CA ASP A 89 6.25 -14.51 2.92
C ASP A 89 5.07 -14.63 1.95
N ARG A 90 3.84 -14.58 2.46
CA ARG A 90 2.61 -14.50 1.67
C ARG A 90 2.27 -13.07 1.20
N GLY A 91 3.13 -12.08 1.53
CA GLY A 91 3.05 -10.71 1.02
C GLY A 91 2.32 -9.71 1.91
N HIS A 92 1.96 -10.08 3.14
CA HIS A 92 1.47 -9.13 4.14
C HIS A 92 2.60 -8.26 4.68
N GLU A 93 2.27 -7.05 5.07
CA GLU A 93 3.20 -6.16 5.76
C GLU A 93 3.20 -6.45 7.25
N MET A 94 4.39 -6.70 7.79
CA MET A 94 4.66 -6.88 9.21
C MET A 94 5.44 -5.67 9.69
N SER A 95 4.89 -4.84 10.58
CA SER A 95 5.50 -3.57 10.89
C SER A 95 5.46 -3.21 12.39
N ASN A 96 6.09 -2.10 12.77
CA ASN A 96 6.44 -1.76 14.14
C ASN A 96 5.29 -1.06 14.89
N HIS A 97 4.92 -1.63 16.07
CA HIS A 97 3.99 -1.05 17.05
C HIS A 97 4.64 -0.91 18.44
N THR A 98 5.94 -0.59 18.48
CA THR A 98 6.81 -0.57 19.64
C THR A 98 7.13 -1.95 20.23
N TRP A 99 8.12 -1.98 21.15
CA TRP A 99 8.47 -3.23 21.82
C TRP A 99 7.43 -3.67 22.85
N SER A 100 7.01 -2.76 23.76
CA SER A 100 6.16 -3.11 24.91
C SER A 100 4.84 -2.34 24.99
N HIS A 101 4.46 -1.62 23.92
CA HIS A 101 3.20 -0.88 23.79
C HIS A 101 3.00 0.23 24.85
N PRO A 102 3.99 1.11 25.09
CA PRO A 102 3.87 2.19 26.08
C PRO A 102 3.16 3.43 25.50
N TYR A 103 2.71 4.33 26.37
CA TYR A 103 2.41 5.71 25.98
C TYR A 103 3.70 6.44 25.60
N MET A 104 4.05 6.45 24.31
CA MET A 104 5.33 6.99 23.80
C MET A 104 5.57 8.45 24.18
N THR A 105 4.51 9.25 24.32
CA THR A 105 4.57 10.65 24.73
C THR A 105 5.04 10.86 26.17
N MET A 106 5.03 9.81 26.98
CA MET A 106 5.45 9.82 28.40
C MET A 106 6.89 9.35 28.59
N LEU A 107 7.55 8.87 27.55
CA LEU A 107 8.90 8.31 27.64
C LEU A 107 9.98 9.38 27.57
N SER A 108 11.13 9.08 28.17
CA SER A 108 12.38 9.80 27.91
C SER A 108 12.79 9.60 26.43
N ASP A 109 13.72 10.43 25.94
CA ASP A 109 14.21 10.28 24.57
C ASP A 109 14.92 8.94 24.36
N GLU A 110 15.67 8.48 25.36
CA GLU A 110 16.36 7.19 25.34
C GLU A 110 15.37 6.02 25.31
N ASP A 111 14.36 6.01 26.18
CA ASP A 111 13.36 4.94 26.22
C ASP A 111 12.51 4.92 24.95
N LEU A 112 12.16 6.10 24.42
CA LEU A 112 11.43 6.23 23.16
C LEU A 112 12.19 5.56 22.01
N LEU A 113 13.46 5.86 21.84
CA LEU A 113 14.30 5.27 20.80
C LEU A 113 14.51 3.77 21.03
N ASN A 114 14.66 3.33 22.29
CA ASN A 114 14.82 1.92 22.64
C ASN A 114 13.55 1.10 22.29
N GLU A 115 12.36 1.61 22.58
CA GLU A 115 11.09 0.97 22.23
C GLU A 115 10.94 0.75 20.71
N ILE A 116 11.32 1.74 19.92
CA ILE A 116 11.27 1.66 18.45
C ILE A 116 12.32 0.68 17.94
N LYS A 117 13.59 0.91 18.31
CA LYS A 117 14.75 0.17 17.80
C LYS A 117 14.71 -1.31 18.17
N LYS A 118 14.39 -1.61 19.42
CA LYS A 118 14.32 -3.00 19.90
C LYS A 118 13.30 -3.82 19.11
N ASN A 119 12.17 -3.21 18.76
CA ASN A 119 11.17 -3.89 17.95
C ASN A 119 11.60 -4.01 16.47
N ASP A 120 12.25 -2.99 15.91
CA ASP A 120 12.80 -3.06 14.55
C ASP A 120 13.84 -4.18 14.43
N GLU A 121 14.74 -4.30 15.40
CA GLU A 121 15.75 -5.35 15.45
C GLU A 121 15.11 -6.75 15.55
N ALA A 122 14.07 -6.90 16.39
CA ALA A 122 13.34 -8.15 16.51
C ALA A 122 12.59 -8.53 15.23
N ILE A 123 11.93 -7.56 14.57
CA ILE A 123 11.26 -7.75 13.30
C ILE A 123 12.28 -8.20 12.23
N LEU A 124 13.38 -7.47 12.08
CA LEU A 124 14.41 -7.80 11.12
C LEU A 124 15.01 -9.20 11.38
N ALA A 125 15.31 -9.53 12.64
CA ALA A 125 15.91 -10.81 13.00
C ALA A 125 14.98 -12.00 12.72
N ASN A 126 13.68 -11.86 12.99
CA ASN A 126 12.73 -12.96 12.88
C ASN A 126 12.07 -13.04 11.49
N ILE A 127 11.80 -11.90 10.83
CA ILE A 127 11.12 -11.84 9.54
C ILE A 127 12.10 -11.74 8.37
N GLY A 128 13.28 -11.13 8.58
CA GLY A 128 14.29 -10.96 7.55
C GLY A 128 14.03 -9.74 6.64
N LYS A 129 13.02 -8.93 6.94
CA LYS A 129 12.69 -7.67 6.26
C LYS A 129 12.61 -6.54 7.28
N PRO A 130 13.11 -5.34 6.97
CA PRO A 130 13.00 -4.21 7.88
C PRO A 130 11.54 -3.73 7.99
N SER A 131 11.17 -3.20 9.15
CA SER A 131 9.94 -2.42 9.30
C SER A 131 10.14 -1.04 8.68
N THR A 132 9.32 -0.66 7.73
CA THR A 132 9.41 0.62 7.01
C THR A 132 8.21 1.53 7.22
N THR A 133 7.31 1.15 8.13
CA THR A 133 6.17 1.96 8.58
C THR A 133 6.03 1.86 10.10
N PHE A 134 5.14 2.66 10.67
CA PHE A 134 4.94 2.72 12.12
C PHE A 134 3.49 2.96 12.52
N CYS A 135 3.07 2.40 13.65
CA CYS A 135 1.82 2.72 14.30
C CYS A 135 2.05 3.07 15.77
N PHE A 136 1.39 4.13 16.23
CA PHE A 136 1.56 4.65 17.58
C PHE A 136 0.60 3.97 18.56
N PRO A 137 1.09 3.31 19.63
CA PRO A 137 0.24 2.81 20.72
C PRO A 137 -0.72 3.88 21.23
N TYR A 138 -1.99 3.50 21.43
CA TYR A 138 -3.06 4.38 21.93
C TYR A 138 -3.33 5.61 21.05
N ASN A 139 -2.85 5.66 19.80
CA ASN A 139 -2.84 6.87 18.96
C ASN A 139 -2.23 8.09 19.67
N ALA A 140 -1.30 7.84 20.61
CA ALA A 140 -0.66 8.86 21.44
C ALA A 140 0.68 9.29 20.84
N PHE A 141 0.69 10.42 20.13
CA PHE A 141 1.88 10.98 19.50
C PHE A 141 1.93 12.51 19.60
N ASN A 142 3.13 13.05 19.45
CA ASN A 142 3.44 14.47 19.28
C ASN A 142 4.56 14.60 18.24
N GLU A 143 4.97 15.80 17.91
CA GLU A 143 6.02 16.05 16.91
C GLU A 143 7.32 15.29 17.19
N LYS A 144 7.77 15.23 18.46
CA LYS A 144 8.97 14.49 18.86
C LYS A 144 8.82 12.99 18.59
N VAL A 145 7.70 12.40 18.98
CA VAL A 145 7.41 10.96 18.78
C VAL A 145 7.29 10.63 17.30
N ILE A 146 6.61 11.49 16.53
CA ILE A 146 6.51 11.32 15.06
C ILE A 146 7.90 11.36 14.43
N ALA A 147 8.73 12.36 14.79
CA ALA A 147 10.07 12.50 14.21
C ALA A 147 10.94 11.26 14.50
N ALA A 148 10.92 10.75 15.73
CA ALA A 148 11.65 9.54 16.10
C ALA A 148 11.12 8.28 15.35
N ALA A 149 9.80 8.15 15.24
CA ALA A 149 9.18 7.01 14.56
C ALA A 149 9.34 7.04 13.04
N MET A 150 9.52 8.21 12.43
CA MET A 150 9.65 8.36 10.97
C MET A 150 11.08 8.16 10.45
N GLU A 151 12.07 8.07 11.32
CA GLU A 151 13.45 7.83 10.89
C GLU A 151 13.57 6.48 10.14
N GLY A 152 14.01 6.53 8.88
CA GLY A 152 14.14 5.36 8.01
C GLY A 152 12.80 4.72 7.59
N ARG A 153 11.69 5.46 7.58
CA ARG A 153 10.36 4.95 7.23
C ARG A 153 9.67 5.76 6.13
N VAL A 154 8.81 5.07 5.39
CA VAL A 154 7.99 5.68 4.33
C VAL A 154 6.71 6.30 4.87
N GLY A 155 6.28 5.93 6.08
CA GLY A 155 5.07 6.47 6.68
C GLY A 155 4.75 5.94 8.08
N ALA A 156 3.83 6.64 8.75
CA ALA A 156 3.22 6.21 10.00
C ALA A 156 1.71 6.45 9.96
N ARG A 157 0.91 5.58 10.57
CA ARG A 157 -0.54 5.74 10.65
C ARG A 157 -0.87 6.83 11.68
N LEU A 158 -1.35 7.96 11.19
CA LEU A 158 -1.76 9.11 11.99
C LEU A 158 -3.28 9.27 12.06
N LYS A 159 -4.00 8.56 11.17
CA LYS A 159 -5.46 8.57 11.09
C LYS A 159 -5.94 7.20 10.65
N GLU A 160 -7.05 6.77 11.19
CA GLU A 160 -7.75 5.56 10.80
C GLU A 160 -9.25 5.74 10.89
N PHE A 161 -9.99 4.80 10.29
CA PHE A 161 -11.39 4.54 10.60
C PHE A 161 -11.51 3.16 11.26
N TRP A 162 -12.52 2.99 12.11
CA TRP A 162 -12.73 1.74 12.82
C TRP A 162 -13.29 0.67 11.88
N LEU A 163 -12.63 -0.48 11.79
CA LEU A 163 -13.13 -1.64 11.05
C LEU A 163 -14.08 -2.49 11.89
N GLY A 164 -13.84 -2.59 13.20
CA GLY A 164 -14.58 -3.41 14.14
C GLY A 164 -15.23 -2.60 15.25
N GLY A 165 -15.90 -3.31 16.15
CA GLY A 165 -16.62 -2.75 17.29
C GLY A 165 -18.05 -2.31 16.98
N GLN A 166 -18.81 -2.05 18.05
CA GLN A 166 -20.23 -1.68 17.98
C GLN A 166 -20.49 -0.36 17.20
N ASN A 167 -19.46 0.47 17.02
CA ASN A 167 -19.55 1.75 16.33
C ASN A 167 -19.23 1.67 14.83
N SER A 168 -19.02 0.48 14.31
CA SER A 168 -18.65 0.25 12.91
C SER A 168 -19.65 -0.64 12.17
N PRO A 169 -20.95 -0.28 12.16
CA PRO A 169 -21.93 -1.06 11.41
C PRO A 169 -21.62 -1.01 9.90
N LYS A 170 -22.20 -1.94 9.17
CA LYS A 170 -22.02 -2.09 7.72
C LYS A 170 -22.19 -0.77 6.95
N GLU A 171 -23.18 0.01 7.26
CA GLU A 171 -23.44 1.30 6.61
C GLU A 171 -22.31 2.31 6.84
N TYR A 172 -21.72 2.31 8.04
CA TYR A 172 -20.55 3.14 8.34
C TYR A 172 -19.34 2.70 7.51
N LEU A 173 -19.05 1.40 7.45
CA LEU A 173 -17.90 0.86 6.69
C LEU A 173 -18.04 1.18 5.21
N HIS A 174 -19.23 0.97 4.61
CA HIS A 174 -19.47 1.31 3.21
C HIS A 174 -19.31 2.81 2.96
N LYS A 175 -19.84 3.65 3.88
CA LYS A 175 -19.71 5.10 3.76
C LYS A 175 -18.26 5.56 3.78
N GLN A 176 -17.37 4.96 4.58
CA GLN A 176 -15.94 5.31 4.55
C GLN A 176 -15.34 5.14 3.15
N VAL A 177 -15.69 4.05 2.47
CA VAL A 177 -15.20 3.77 1.11
C VAL A 177 -15.83 4.70 0.08
N GLU A 178 -17.13 5.00 0.19
CA GLU A 178 -17.82 5.95 -0.68
C GLU A 178 -17.23 7.37 -0.56
N ASP A 179 -16.97 7.84 0.67
CA ASP A 179 -16.35 9.14 0.93
C ASP A 179 -14.91 9.19 0.40
N ALA A 180 -14.16 8.09 0.52
CA ALA A 180 -12.82 7.97 -0.06
C ALA A 180 -12.85 8.03 -1.60
N LEU A 181 -13.80 7.34 -2.24
CA LEU A 181 -14.01 7.42 -3.69
C LEU A 181 -14.41 8.83 -4.13
N ALA A 182 -15.31 9.50 -3.39
CA ALA A 182 -15.75 10.86 -3.72
C ALA A 182 -14.65 11.90 -3.58
N SER A 183 -13.72 11.72 -2.65
CA SER A 183 -12.62 12.66 -2.36
C SER A 183 -11.29 12.29 -3.02
N GLY A 184 -11.15 11.10 -3.61
CA GLY A 184 -9.88 10.60 -4.10
C GLY A 184 -8.86 10.35 -2.97
N SER A 185 -9.30 9.97 -1.78
CA SER A 185 -8.44 9.87 -0.61
C SER A 185 -7.91 8.45 -0.40
N TRP A 186 -6.75 8.36 0.26
CA TRP A 186 -6.29 7.14 0.91
C TRP A 186 -6.82 7.07 2.33
N ILE A 187 -7.45 5.96 2.69
CA ILE A 187 -7.96 5.68 4.03
C ILE A 187 -7.35 4.40 4.61
N ALA A 188 -7.10 4.38 5.91
CA ALA A 188 -6.62 3.23 6.64
C ALA A 188 -7.70 2.74 7.61
N GLY A 189 -8.14 1.49 7.47
CA GLY A 189 -9.05 0.86 8.42
C GLY A 189 -8.25 0.13 9.51
N MET A 190 -8.74 0.17 10.76
CA MET A 190 -8.08 -0.43 11.91
C MET A 190 -9.04 -1.28 12.74
N THR A 191 -8.60 -2.45 13.16
CA THR A 191 -9.19 -3.27 14.23
C THR A 191 -8.09 -4.07 14.92
N HIS A 192 -8.36 -4.52 16.17
CA HIS A 192 -7.48 -5.42 16.89
C HIS A 192 -7.86 -6.89 16.63
N GLY A 193 -9.10 -7.27 16.81
CA GLY A 193 -9.54 -8.65 16.64
C GLY A 193 -10.93 -8.80 15.99
N LEU A 194 -11.32 -10.05 15.71
CA LEU A 194 -12.62 -10.36 15.13
C LEU A 194 -13.60 -10.90 16.17
N ASN A 195 -13.20 -11.93 16.92
CA ASN A 195 -14.05 -12.59 17.92
C ASN A 195 -13.68 -12.20 19.35
N TYR A 196 -12.49 -11.65 19.57
CA TYR A 196 -12.04 -11.17 20.88
C TYR A 196 -11.13 -9.95 20.69
N GLY A 197 -10.88 -9.21 21.77
CA GLY A 197 -10.12 -7.97 21.73
C GLY A 197 -11.00 -6.77 22.04
N TYR A 198 -10.38 -5.60 22.05
CA TYR A 198 -11.02 -4.35 22.49
C TYR A 198 -12.20 -3.91 21.59
N ASP A 199 -12.07 -4.14 20.30
CA ASP A 199 -12.99 -3.70 19.25
C ASP A 199 -13.45 -4.85 18.35
N CYS A 200 -13.61 -6.05 18.94
CA CYS A 200 -14.08 -7.20 18.19
C CYS A 200 -15.49 -6.96 17.63
N TYR A 201 -15.80 -7.63 16.54
CA TYR A 201 -17.10 -7.53 15.89
C TYR A 201 -18.20 -8.19 16.73
N SER A 202 -19.40 -7.62 16.69
CA SER A 202 -20.58 -8.27 17.25
C SER A 202 -20.95 -9.52 16.45
N ASP A 203 -20.75 -9.47 15.15
CA ASP A 203 -20.87 -10.58 14.21
C ASP A 203 -19.61 -10.61 13.32
N PRO A 204 -18.74 -11.63 13.45
CA PRO A 204 -17.53 -11.74 12.64
C PRO A 204 -17.77 -11.82 11.12
N THR A 205 -19.00 -12.13 10.68
CA THR A 205 -19.35 -12.12 9.25
C THR A 205 -19.34 -10.71 8.66
N GLU A 206 -19.52 -9.67 9.47
CA GLU A 206 -19.45 -8.27 9.03
C GLU A 206 -18.07 -7.95 8.42
N PHE A 207 -16.99 -8.53 8.95
CA PHE A 207 -15.66 -8.37 8.37
C PHE A 207 -15.58 -8.97 6.97
N THR A 208 -16.04 -10.20 6.78
CA THR A 208 -16.01 -10.85 5.48
C THR A 208 -16.93 -10.17 4.47
N ASP A 209 -18.10 -9.70 4.90
CA ASP A 209 -19.02 -8.92 4.09
C ASP A 209 -18.38 -7.60 3.62
N PHE A 210 -17.63 -6.93 4.52
CA PHE A 210 -16.90 -5.72 4.15
C PHE A 210 -15.78 -6.01 3.14
N LEU A 211 -15.04 -7.10 3.31
CA LEU A 211 -14.04 -7.52 2.33
C LEU A 211 -14.65 -7.83 0.95
N ASP A 212 -15.84 -8.45 0.92
CA ASP A 212 -16.57 -8.72 -0.32
C ASP A 212 -17.07 -7.42 -0.98
N HIS A 213 -17.50 -6.45 -0.18
CA HIS A 213 -17.80 -5.10 -0.68
C HIS A 213 -16.58 -4.44 -1.32
N LEU A 214 -15.42 -4.45 -0.65
CA LEU A 214 -14.17 -3.93 -1.22
C LEU A 214 -13.81 -4.66 -2.52
N LYS A 215 -13.97 -5.99 -2.56
CA LYS A 215 -13.73 -6.79 -3.77
C LYS A 215 -14.62 -6.39 -4.93
N SER A 216 -15.88 -6.08 -4.67
CA SER A 216 -16.81 -5.59 -5.70
C SER A 216 -16.40 -4.25 -6.33
N LEU A 217 -15.61 -3.45 -5.60
CA LEU A 217 -15.11 -2.14 -6.01
C LEU A 217 -13.66 -2.17 -6.53
N GLU A 218 -13.02 -3.32 -6.60
CA GLU A 218 -11.58 -3.48 -6.93
C GLU A 218 -11.19 -2.84 -8.29
N SER A 219 -12.14 -2.70 -9.22
CA SER A 219 -11.89 -1.98 -10.48
C SER A 219 -11.61 -0.48 -10.25
N ARG A 220 -12.10 0.11 -9.17
CA ARG A 220 -12.05 1.54 -8.85
C ARG A 220 -11.09 1.86 -7.70
N ILE A 221 -10.96 0.96 -6.73
CA ILE A 221 -10.15 1.18 -5.51
C ILE A 221 -8.87 0.33 -5.53
N TRP A 222 -7.82 0.84 -4.94
CA TRP A 222 -6.61 0.07 -4.68
C TRP A 222 -6.60 -0.40 -3.23
N ILE A 223 -6.70 -1.71 -2.99
CA ILE A 223 -6.48 -2.32 -1.68
C ILE A 223 -5.01 -2.69 -1.61
N GLY A 224 -4.24 -1.95 -0.81
CA GLY A 224 -2.79 -2.12 -0.66
C GLY A 224 -2.36 -2.14 0.79
N THR A 225 -1.17 -2.71 1.07
CA THR A 225 -0.57 -2.57 2.39
C THR A 225 -0.32 -1.09 2.70
N PHE A 226 -0.20 -0.74 3.98
CA PHE A 226 0.06 0.64 4.36
C PHE A 226 1.38 1.14 3.75
N ARG A 227 2.43 0.28 3.77
CA ARG A 227 3.71 0.58 3.15
C ARG A 227 3.59 0.87 1.64
N ASP A 228 2.87 0.01 0.92
CA ASP A 228 2.79 0.15 -0.53
C ASP A 228 2.11 1.45 -0.93
N VAL A 229 1.00 1.79 -0.25
CA VAL A 229 0.29 3.04 -0.52
C VAL A 229 1.11 4.25 -0.07
N ALA A 230 1.76 4.19 1.11
CA ALA A 230 2.61 5.27 1.62
C ALA A 230 3.80 5.54 0.68
N ALA A 231 4.53 4.50 0.28
CA ALA A 231 5.66 4.64 -0.64
C ALA A 231 5.20 5.17 -2.00
N TYR A 232 4.14 4.60 -2.57
CA TYR A 232 3.60 5.05 -3.85
C TYR A 232 3.21 6.53 -3.82
N THR A 233 2.42 6.94 -2.84
CA THR A 233 1.93 8.33 -2.75
C THR A 233 3.06 9.33 -2.46
N ALA A 234 4.08 8.92 -1.71
CA ALA A 234 5.26 9.76 -1.48
C ALA A 234 6.04 9.97 -2.79
N VAL A 235 6.33 8.88 -3.52
CA VAL A 235 7.08 8.96 -4.79
C VAL A 235 6.25 9.66 -5.86
N ALA A 236 4.95 9.42 -5.96
CA ALA A 236 4.06 10.07 -6.93
C ALA A 236 3.99 11.59 -6.74
N LYS A 237 4.14 12.07 -5.51
CA LYS A 237 4.19 13.51 -5.18
C LYS A 237 5.54 14.16 -5.46
N ASP A 238 6.65 13.39 -5.32
CA ASP A 238 8.01 13.90 -5.48
C ASP A 238 8.50 13.79 -6.94
N VAL A 239 8.07 12.75 -7.66
CA VAL A 239 8.56 12.48 -9.01
C VAL A 239 8.14 13.57 -9.99
N THR A 240 9.10 14.01 -10.80
CA THR A 240 8.86 14.88 -11.96
C THR A 240 9.02 14.07 -13.24
N LEU A 241 8.18 14.33 -14.24
CA LEU A 241 8.26 13.73 -15.56
C LEU A 241 8.67 14.80 -16.58
N THR A 242 9.83 14.64 -17.20
CA THR A 242 10.20 15.42 -18.38
C THR A 242 9.76 14.65 -19.62
N VAL A 243 8.85 15.21 -20.40
CA VAL A 243 8.27 14.58 -21.59
C VAL A 243 8.76 15.31 -22.84
N GLU A 244 9.46 14.57 -23.70
CA GLU A 244 10.05 15.10 -24.93
C GLU A 244 9.50 14.36 -26.15
N PRO A 245 9.19 15.08 -27.27
CA PRO A 245 8.83 14.41 -28.52
C PRO A 245 9.95 13.47 -28.99
N ALA A 246 9.55 12.32 -29.54
CA ALA A 246 10.45 11.39 -30.20
C ALA A 246 10.05 11.21 -31.67
N GLU A 247 10.86 10.52 -32.48
CA GLU A 247 10.53 10.25 -33.90
C GLU A 247 9.15 9.57 -34.04
N LYS A 248 8.80 8.73 -33.08
CA LYS A 248 7.47 8.11 -32.94
C LYS A 248 7.06 8.16 -31.48
N GLY A 249 6.02 8.94 -31.16
CA GLY A 249 5.52 9.10 -29.78
C GLY A 249 6.37 10.04 -28.93
N VAL A 250 6.62 9.68 -27.69
CA VAL A 250 7.33 10.50 -26.69
C VAL A 250 8.34 9.70 -25.88
N THR A 251 9.34 10.40 -25.35
CA THR A 251 10.25 9.90 -24.31
C THR A 251 9.91 10.59 -23.01
N VAL A 252 9.68 9.83 -21.94
CA VAL A 252 9.36 10.32 -20.60
C VAL A 252 10.49 9.99 -19.66
N THR A 253 11.16 11.00 -19.13
CA THR A 253 12.27 10.85 -18.18
C THR A 253 11.77 11.13 -16.77
N PRO A 254 11.63 10.11 -15.90
CA PRO A 254 11.28 10.30 -14.49
C PRO A 254 12.50 10.77 -13.70
N ALA A 255 12.29 11.64 -12.71
CA ALA A 255 13.30 12.04 -11.74
C ALA A 255 12.66 12.19 -10.36
N THR A 256 13.26 11.60 -9.32
CA THR A 256 12.82 11.68 -7.92
C THR A 256 14.04 11.92 -7.02
N THR A 257 13.83 12.65 -5.92
CA THR A 257 14.84 12.93 -4.89
C THR A 257 14.85 11.92 -3.76
N LEU A 258 13.85 11.03 -3.71
CA LEU A 258 13.69 10.06 -2.64
C LEU A 258 14.71 8.92 -2.73
N ASP A 259 15.04 8.35 -1.57
CA ASP A 259 15.94 7.20 -1.47
C ASP A 259 15.30 5.95 -2.11
N LYS A 260 15.95 5.42 -3.17
CA LYS A 260 15.47 4.24 -3.88
C LYS A 260 15.31 3.02 -2.99
N VAL A 261 16.19 2.81 -2.02
CA VAL A 261 16.15 1.61 -1.16
C VAL A 261 14.93 1.63 -0.25
N LEU A 262 14.61 2.80 0.31
CA LEU A 262 13.47 2.97 1.19
C LEU A 262 12.14 3.03 0.44
N TYR A 263 12.10 3.78 -0.66
CA TYR A 263 10.89 4.08 -1.43
C TYR A 263 10.72 3.23 -2.69
N GLU A 264 11.39 2.06 -2.76
CA GLU A 264 11.25 1.20 -3.93
C GLU A 264 9.79 0.84 -4.19
N THR A 265 9.26 1.39 -5.28
CA THR A 265 7.91 1.15 -5.76
C THR A 265 7.82 1.43 -7.25
N ALA A 266 6.90 0.76 -7.94
CA ALA A 266 6.52 1.14 -9.29
C ALA A 266 5.38 2.15 -9.25
N LEU A 267 5.39 3.12 -10.15
CA LEU A 267 4.30 4.07 -10.35
C LEU A 267 3.49 3.72 -11.60
N THR A 268 2.30 4.27 -11.69
CA THR A 268 1.48 4.23 -12.88
C THR A 268 1.48 5.60 -13.56
N MET A 269 1.77 5.60 -14.85
CA MET A 269 1.62 6.76 -15.72
C MET A 269 0.30 6.63 -16.46
N THR A 270 -0.52 7.66 -16.43
CA THR A 270 -1.72 7.78 -17.28
C THR A 270 -1.34 8.52 -18.55
N VAL A 271 -1.67 7.94 -19.69
CA VAL A 271 -1.43 8.52 -21.02
C VAL A 271 -2.74 8.60 -21.75
N ASN A 272 -3.20 9.82 -22.09
CA ASN A 272 -4.35 9.98 -22.96
C ASN A 272 -3.95 9.57 -24.39
N THR A 273 -4.63 8.59 -24.95
CA THR A 273 -4.31 8.00 -26.27
C THR A 273 -5.44 8.12 -27.27
N ASP A 274 -6.53 8.83 -26.93
CA ASP A 274 -7.77 8.83 -27.72
C ASP A 274 -8.26 7.42 -28.11
N GLY A 275 -8.05 6.48 -27.19
CA GLY A 275 -8.42 5.07 -27.36
C GLY A 275 -7.50 4.23 -28.26
N LYS A 276 -6.40 4.82 -28.76
CA LYS A 276 -5.40 4.09 -29.54
C LYS A 276 -4.49 3.23 -28.66
N LYS A 277 -3.99 2.14 -29.22
CA LYS A 277 -3.03 1.26 -28.55
C LYS A 277 -1.63 1.82 -28.63
N ILE A 278 -0.89 1.73 -27.54
CA ILE A 278 0.50 2.16 -27.42
C ILE A 278 1.39 0.98 -26.99
N LYS A 279 2.68 1.15 -27.17
CA LYS A 279 3.72 0.32 -26.57
C LYS A 279 4.61 1.21 -25.71
N ALA A 280 5.00 0.70 -24.54
CA ALA A 280 5.90 1.39 -23.63
C ALA A 280 7.10 0.48 -23.30
N GLU A 281 8.27 1.08 -23.18
CA GLU A 281 9.51 0.37 -22.90
C GLU A 281 10.36 1.22 -21.95
N GLN A 282 11.01 0.57 -20.97
CA GLN A 282 11.97 1.18 -20.04
C GLN A 282 13.17 0.24 -19.86
N ASP A 283 14.38 0.75 -19.92
CA ASP A 283 15.62 -0.01 -19.75
C ASP A 283 15.68 -1.28 -20.65
N GLY A 284 15.19 -1.18 -21.90
CA GLY A 284 15.18 -2.28 -22.89
C GLY A 284 14.14 -3.36 -22.60
N LYS A 285 13.18 -3.11 -21.68
CA LYS A 285 12.09 -4.05 -21.35
C LYS A 285 10.73 -3.44 -21.67
N SER A 286 9.87 -4.24 -22.30
CA SER A 286 8.48 -3.84 -22.48
C SER A 286 7.78 -3.68 -21.14
N LEU A 287 7.03 -2.59 -21.00
CA LEU A 287 6.22 -2.30 -19.81
C LEU A 287 4.80 -2.87 -19.97
N GLU A 288 4.18 -3.15 -18.83
CA GLU A 288 2.76 -3.48 -18.77
C GLU A 288 1.94 -2.23 -19.11
N VAL A 289 0.97 -2.38 -20.01
CA VAL A 289 0.04 -1.32 -20.44
C VAL A 289 -1.38 -1.86 -20.37
N THR A 290 -2.19 -1.27 -19.51
CA THR A 290 -3.62 -1.53 -19.41
C THR A 290 -4.42 -0.35 -19.98
N TYR A 291 -5.71 -0.55 -20.28
CA TYR A 291 -6.53 0.48 -20.95
C TYR A 291 -7.87 0.59 -20.26
N ARG A 292 -8.30 1.83 -20.03
CA ARG A 292 -9.65 2.16 -19.57
C ARG A 292 -10.06 3.49 -20.19
N ASP A 293 -11.25 3.53 -20.78
CA ASP A 293 -11.74 4.64 -21.57
C ASP A 293 -10.74 5.06 -22.65
N ASN A 294 -10.37 6.32 -22.73
CA ASN A 294 -9.40 6.84 -23.70
C ASN A 294 -7.96 6.83 -23.19
N ASN A 295 -7.69 6.26 -22.02
CA ASN A 295 -6.39 6.28 -21.39
C ASN A 295 -5.70 4.93 -21.43
N ALA A 296 -4.39 4.97 -21.60
CA ALA A 296 -3.47 3.89 -21.28
C ALA A 296 -2.86 4.13 -19.89
N TYR A 297 -2.68 3.05 -19.13
CA TYR A 297 -2.03 3.05 -17.84
C TYR A 297 -0.76 2.22 -17.95
N VAL A 298 0.39 2.88 -17.78
CA VAL A 298 1.73 2.30 -17.95
C VAL A 298 2.41 2.17 -16.61
N THR A 299 2.72 0.95 -16.19
CA THR A 299 3.51 0.72 -14.96
C THR A 299 4.98 0.93 -15.26
N PHE A 300 5.66 1.81 -14.53
CA PHE A 300 7.06 2.17 -14.73
C PHE A 300 7.84 2.28 -13.42
N CYS A 301 9.15 2.18 -13.49
CA CYS A 301 10.05 2.41 -12.36
C CYS A 301 10.47 3.89 -12.30
N PRO A 302 10.08 4.66 -11.26
CA PRO A 302 10.46 6.07 -11.14
C PRO A 302 11.97 6.28 -10.89
N PHE A 303 12.69 5.23 -10.49
CA PHE A 303 14.13 5.21 -10.28
C PHE A 303 14.92 4.59 -11.47
N GLY A 304 14.21 4.28 -12.57
CA GLY A 304 14.78 3.72 -13.80
C GLY A 304 15.16 4.79 -14.80
N GLY A 305 15.60 4.33 -15.98
CA GLY A 305 15.89 5.19 -17.12
C GLY A 305 14.63 5.74 -17.80
N PRO A 306 14.81 6.47 -18.92
CA PRO A 306 13.68 7.00 -19.68
C PRO A 306 12.70 5.92 -20.16
N VAL A 307 11.42 6.26 -20.18
CA VAL A 307 10.35 5.45 -20.77
C VAL A 307 10.07 5.95 -22.18
N THR A 308 10.13 5.05 -23.16
CA THR A 308 9.72 5.36 -24.54
C THR A 308 8.29 4.87 -24.75
N ILE A 309 7.41 5.74 -25.23
CA ILE A 309 5.99 5.45 -25.56
C ILE A 309 5.79 5.66 -27.06
N LYS A 310 5.23 4.63 -27.75
CA LYS A 310 5.02 4.62 -29.22
C LYS A 310 3.63 4.19 -29.59
#